data_8494d0426e8504157ea5fe7098a286bd
#
_entry.id   8494d0426e8504157ea5fe7098a286bd
#
_cell.length_a   1.000
_cell.length_b   1.000
_cell.length_c   1.000
_cell.angle_alpha   90.00
_cell.angle_beta   90.00
_cell.angle_gamma   90.00
#
_symmetry.space_group_name_H-M   'P 1'
#
loop_
_entity.id
_entity.type
_entity.pdbx_description
1 polymer ?
#
loop_
_entity_poly.entity_id
_entity_poly.type
_entity_poly.pdbx_seq_one_letter_code
_entity_poly.pdbx_strand_id
1 'polypeptide(L)'
;MARRGQGSGSRPLAVKVGHARRRKPSSTEWLNRQLNDPFVAEAHRLGYRSRAAFKLIQLDERFHLLRPGMRVVDLGCAPGGWTQIAAARVGAGKNRGAVVGIDLLAADPIPGATLLQGDFRDLATAERIRAALGGPADLVLSDMAAPATGHAATDHLRIVALAEEAFAFAAAVLRPGGAFVAKVFQGGAEGDLLAGLKKAFASVRHAKPAASRAESAETYVVATGFRGPPAA
;
A
#
# COMPACT_ATOMS: atom_id res chain seq x y z
N MET A 1 49.56 -25.73 -6.74
CA MET A 1 48.27 -26.08 -6.16
C MET A 1 47.86 -25.02 -5.14
N ALA A 2 47.01 -24.07 -5.53
CA ALA A 2 46.54 -23.01 -4.66
C ALA A 2 45.11 -23.28 -4.25
N ARG A 3 44.84 -23.48 -2.96
CA ARG A 3 43.51 -23.64 -2.39
C ARG A 3 42.81 -22.29 -2.36
N ARG A 4 41.70 -22.17 -3.11
CA ARG A 4 40.75 -21.06 -2.99
C ARG A 4 40.00 -21.19 -1.66
N GLY A 5 40.20 -20.21 -0.78
CA GLY A 5 39.39 -20.06 0.43
C GLY A 5 37.96 -19.66 0.07
N GLN A 6 36.99 -20.44 0.51
CA GLN A 6 35.57 -20.09 0.48
C GLN A 6 35.33 -18.98 1.49
N GLY A 7 34.92 -17.80 1.02
CA GLY A 7 34.46 -16.73 1.87
C GLY A 7 33.18 -17.15 2.61
N SER A 8 33.24 -17.27 3.91
CA SER A 8 32.07 -17.44 4.78
C SER A 8 31.26 -16.15 4.75
N GLY A 9 30.13 -16.19 4.09
CA GLY A 9 29.12 -15.13 4.20
C GLY A 9 28.68 -15.01 5.65
N SER A 10 29.18 -14.00 6.37
CA SER A 10 28.72 -13.71 7.73
C SER A 10 27.24 -13.33 7.68
N ARG A 11 26.38 -14.14 8.33
CA ARG A 11 24.99 -13.73 8.63
C ARG A 11 25.05 -12.41 9.39
N PRO A 12 24.28 -11.38 9.01
CA PRO A 12 24.22 -10.16 9.79
C PRO A 12 23.79 -10.52 11.21
N LEU A 13 24.55 -10.07 12.20
CA LEU A 13 24.23 -10.26 13.62
C LEU A 13 22.88 -9.64 13.90
N ALA A 14 21.95 -10.41 14.51
CA ALA A 14 20.63 -9.90 14.89
C ALA A 14 20.80 -8.75 15.89
N VAL A 15 20.23 -7.59 15.55
CA VAL A 15 20.24 -6.40 16.41
C VAL A 15 19.25 -6.62 17.55
N LYS A 16 19.73 -6.52 18.81
CA LYS A 16 18.86 -6.60 20.00
C LYS A 16 18.45 -5.21 20.47
N VAL A 17 17.18 -5.08 20.85
CA VAL A 17 16.66 -3.84 21.41
C VAL A 17 17.29 -3.55 22.77
N GLY A 18 17.97 -2.40 22.91
CA GLY A 18 18.46 -1.89 24.17
C GLY A 18 17.28 -1.52 25.12
N HIS A 19 17.51 -1.70 26.44
CA HIS A 19 16.52 -1.37 27.50
C HIS A 19 15.16 -2.09 27.38
N ALA A 20 15.13 -3.33 26.84
CA ALA A 20 13.92 -4.13 26.67
C ALA A 20 13.10 -4.30 27.97
N ARG A 21 13.76 -4.35 29.14
CA ARG A 21 13.10 -4.50 30.46
C ARG A 21 12.21 -3.32 30.89
N ARG A 22 12.34 -2.15 30.25
CA ARG A 22 11.54 -0.94 30.55
C ARG A 22 10.35 -0.75 29.62
N ARG A 23 10.14 -1.64 28.64
CA ARG A 23 9.11 -1.52 27.61
C ARG A 23 8.09 -2.64 27.73
N LYS A 24 6.86 -2.41 27.21
CA LYS A 24 5.87 -3.49 27.07
C LYS A 24 6.43 -4.60 26.16
N PRO A 25 6.19 -5.89 26.47
CA PRO A 25 6.69 -7.01 25.68
C PRO A 25 6.36 -6.90 24.18
N SER A 26 5.13 -6.49 23.85
CA SER A 26 4.66 -6.26 22.47
C SER A 26 5.47 -5.20 21.72
N SER A 27 5.83 -4.10 22.42
CA SER A 27 6.66 -3.03 21.82
C SER A 27 8.10 -3.48 21.57
N THR A 28 8.64 -4.30 22.48
CA THR A 28 10.00 -4.88 22.32
C THR A 28 10.04 -5.86 21.15
N GLU A 29 9.04 -6.71 21.03
CA GLU A 29 8.93 -7.66 19.94
C GLU A 29 8.73 -6.96 18.57
N TRP A 30 7.92 -5.92 18.53
CA TRP A 30 7.75 -5.10 17.33
C TRP A 30 9.08 -4.43 16.91
N LEU A 31 9.81 -3.83 17.85
CA LEU A 31 11.11 -3.21 17.58
C LEU A 31 12.15 -4.23 17.10
N ASN A 32 12.21 -5.42 17.73
CA ASN A 32 13.11 -6.47 17.29
C ASN A 32 12.80 -6.91 15.85
N ARG A 33 11.52 -7.04 15.49
CA ARG A 33 11.10 -7.35 14.12
C ARG A 33 11.48 -6.24 13.15
N GLN A 34 11.32 -4.97 13.52
CA GLN A 34 11.69 -3.83 12.66
C GLN A 34 13.20 -3.75 12.42
N LEU A 35 14.01 -3.91 13.47
CA LEU A 35 15.47 -3.81 13.38
C LEU A 35 16.10 -4.96 12.59
N ASN A 36 15.44 -6.11 12.52
CA ASN A 36 15.96 -7.30 11.84
C ASN A 36 15.24 -7.59 10.50
N ASP A 37 14.38 -6.69 10.04
CA ASP A 37 13.67 -6.81 8.78
C ASP A 37 14.55 -6.30 7.63
N PRO A 38 14.96 -7.16 6.68
CA PRO A 38 15.86 -6.75 5.60
C PRO A 38 15.26 -5.66 4.70
N PHE A 39 13.92 -5.64 4.55
CA PHE A 39 13.25 -4.58 3.78
C PHE A 39 13.25 -3.24 4.49
N VAL A 40 13.33 -3.20 5.83
CA VAL A 40 13.49 -1.94 6.58
C VAL A 40 14.87 -1.36 6.34
N ALA A 41 15.92 -2.16 6.46
CA ALA A 41 17.30 -1.73 6.21
C ALA A 41 17.47 -1.26 4.75
N GLU A 42 16.93 -2.00 3.81
CA GLU A 42 17.01 -1.68 2.39
C GLU A 42 16.19 -0.43 2.03
N ALA A 43 14.99 -0.25 2.61
CA ALA A 43 14.21 0.97 2.44
C ALA A 43 14.99 2.20 2.89
N HIS A 44 15.63 2.12 4.05
CA HIS A 44 16.46 3.20 4.57
C HIS A 44 17.65 3.50 3.64
N ARG A 45 18.34 2.46 3.15
CA ARG A 45 19.48 2.59 2.23
C ARG A 45 19.09 3.26 0.90
N LEU A 46 17.87 2.97 0.39
CA LEU A 46 17.37 3.51 -0.87
C LEU A 46 16.59 4.83 -0.70
N GLY A 47 16.48 5.35 0.52
CA GLY A 47 15.73 6.57 0.81
C GLY A 47 14.20 6.40 0.71
N TYR A 48 13.69 5.19 0.83
CA TYR A 48 12.25 4.96 0.92
C TYR A 48 11.74 5.23 2.34
N ARG A 49 10.58 5.84 2.46
CA ARG A 49 9.99 6.23 3.74
C ARG A 49 9.54 5.04 4.59
N SER A 50 9.27 3.92 3.97
CA SER A 50 8.89 2.69 4.64
C SER A 50 9.20 1.46 3.80
N ARG A 51 9.29 0.31 4.46
CA ARG A 51 9.40 -0.98 3.79
C ARG A 51 8.20 -1.32 2.89
N ALA A 52 7.06 -0.66 3.11
CA ALA A 52 5.86 -0.84 2.30
C ALA A 52 6.10 -0.46 0.82
N ALA A 53 7.07 0.40 0.52
CA ALA A 53 7.48 0.72 -0.84
C ALA A 53 7.76 -0.53 -1.69
N PHE A 54 8.43 -1.54 -1.11
CA PHE A 54 8.73 -2.79 -1.81
C PHE A 54 7.50 -3.60 -2.16
N LYS A 55 6.43 -3.51 -1.38
CA LYS A 55 5.17 -4.20 -1.69
C LYS A 55 4.59 -3.66 -3.01
N LEU A 56 4.52 -2.32 -3.14
CA LEU A 56 4.02 -1.69 -4.37
C LEU A 56 4.96 -1.96 -5.55
N ILE A 57 6.28 -1.92 -5.35
CA ILE A 57 7.25 -2.26 -6.41
C ILE A 57 6.97 -3.67 -6.94
N GLN A 58 6.84 -4.67 -6.06
CA GLN A 58 6.60 -6.07 -6.44
C GLN A 58 5.22 -6.31 -7.06
N LEU A 59 4.20 -5.58 -6.60
CA LEU A 59 2.87 -5.60 -7.22
C LEU A 59 2.92 -4.99 -8.63
N ASP A 60 3.63 -3.87 -8.79
CA ASP A 60 3.78 -3.21 -10.09
C ASP A 60 4.59 -4.06 -11.09
N GLU A 61 5.68 -4.68 -10.66
CA GLU A 61 6.46 -5.61 -11.47
C GLU A 61 5.63 -6.78 -12.01
N ARG A 62 4.70 -7.27 -11.20
CA ARG A 62 3.84 -8.41 -11.56
C ARG A 62 2.64 -8.02 -12.41
N PHE A 63 2.03 -6.88 -12.15
CA PHE A 63 0.74 -6.50 -12.72
C PHE A 63 0.81 -5.28 -13.63
N HIS A 64 1.96 -4.61 -13.76
CA HIS A 64 2.18 -3.43 -14.59
C HIS A 64 1.16 -2.31 -14.31
N LEU A 65 1.00 -1.98 -13.02
CA LEU A 65 -0.01 -1.07 -12.51
C LEU A 65 0.29 0.40 -12.80
N LEU A 66 1.59 0.76 -12.80
CA LEU A 66 2.04 2.15 -12.88
C LEU A 66 2.70 2.42 -14.23
N ARG A 67 2.24 3.48 -14.91
CA ARG A 67 2.79 3.94 -16.19
C ARG A 67 2.96 5.45 -16.18
N PRO A 68 3.93 6.00 -16.92
CA PRO A 68 4.07 7.45 -17.06
C PRO A 68 2.76 8.10 -17.52
N GLY A 69 2.42 9.22 -16.92
CA GLY A 69 1.23 10.01 -17.25
C GLY A 69 -0.05 9.64 -16.49
N MET A 70 -0.03 8.56 -15.69
CA MET A 70 -1.20 8.13 -14.92
C MET A 70 -1.54 9.08 -13.77
N ARG A 71 -2.83 9.10 -13.43
CA ARG A 71 -3.39 9.74 -12.23
C ARG A 71 -3.63 8.68 -11.17
N VAL A 72 -2.98 8.82 -10.04
CA VAL A 72 -2.99 7.81 -8.96
C VAL A 72 -3.47 8.43 -7.66
N VAL A 73 -4.35 7.73 -6.95
CA VAL A 73 -4.73 8.05 -5.58
C VAL A 73 -4.17 6.98 -4.65
N ASP A 74 -3.54 7.41 -3.54
CA ASP A 74 -2.99 6.54 -2.50
C ASP A 74 -3.73 6.80 -1.18
N LEU A 75 -4.63 5.89 -0.80
CA LEU A 75 -5.43 5.95 0.42
C LEU A 75 -4.69 5.32 1.60
N GLY A 76 -4.56 6.07 2.71
CA GLY A 76 -3.74 5.67 3.84
C GLY A 76 -2.25 5.83 3.53
N CYS A 77 -1.88 6.97 2.95
CA CYS A 77 -0.56 7.17 2.35
C CYS A 77 0.59 7.28 3.35
N ALA A 78 0.34 7.72 4.60
CA ALA A 78 1.41 7.97 5.56
C ALA A 78 2.20 6.70 5.93
N PRO A 79 3.51 6.76 6.01
CA PRO A 79 4.43 7.91 5.88
C PRO A 79 4.80 8.26 4.43
N GLY A 80 4.26 7.59 3.40
CA GLY A 80 4.44 7.95 2.00
C GLY A 80 5.25 6.96 1.15
N GLY A 81 5.43 5.73 1.62
CA GLY A 81 6.22 4.73 0.88
C GLY A 81 5.62 4.38 -0.49
N TRP A 82 4.30 4.18 -0.58
CA TRP A 82 3.61 3.90 -1.83
C TRP A 82 3.51 5.14 -2.71
N THR A 83 3.15 6.29 -2.12
CA THR A 83 3.10 7.58 -2.83
C THR A 83 4.43 7.91 -3.49
N GLN A 84 5.56 7.66 -2.82
CA GLN A 84 6.91 7.91 -3.34
C GLN A 84 7.19 7.07 -4.60
N ILE A 85 6.84 5.78 -4.57
CA ILE A 85 6.98 4.87 -5.72
C ILE A 85 6.04 5.30 -6.86
N ALA A 86 4.78 5.58 -6.55
CA ALA A 86 3.81 6.01 -7.54
C ALA A 86 4.28 7.29 -8.25
N ALA A 87 4.69 8.33 -7.49
CA ALA A 87 5.18 9.60 -8.04
C ALA A 87 6.36 9.42 -8.99
N ALA A 88 7.32 8.58 -8.60
CA ALA A 88 8.48 8.28 -9.43
C ALA A 88 8.09 7.56 -10.74
N ARG A 89 7.22 6.55 -10.67
CA ARG A 89 6.83 5.71 -11.81
C ARG A 89 5.94 6.43 -12.82
N VAL A 90 5.00 7.27 -12.34
CA VAL A 90 4.11 8.03 -13.24
C VAL A 90 4.75 9.31 -13.78
N GLY A 91 5.92 9.69 -13.28
CA GLY A 91 6.60 10.94 -13.66
C GLY A 91 5.88 12.18 -13.15
N ALA A 92 5.30 12.12 -11.97
CA ALA A 92 4.62 13.23 -11.31
C ALA A 92 5.58 14.41 -11.10
N GLY A 93 5.07 15.64 -11.21
CA GLY A 93 5.91 16.85 -11.13
C GLY A 93 6.71 17.18 -12.41
N LYS A 94 6.66 16.32 -13.43
CA LYS A 94 7.25 16.59 -14.76
C LYS A 94 6.19 16.78 -15.84
N ASN A 95 5.00 17.25 -15.47
CA ASN A 95 3.83 17.45 -16.34
C ASN A 95 3.34 16.17 -17.05
N ARG A 96 3.62 14.98 -16.49
CA ARG A 96 3.28 13.71 -17.12
C ARG A 96 2.26 12.88 -16.35
N GLY A 97 2.16 13.04 -15.03
CA GLY A 97 1.23 12.30 -14.19
C GLY A 97 0.90 13.06 -12.92
N ALA A 98 -0.11 12.60 -12.18
CA ALA A 98 -0.52 13.16 -10.91
C ALA A 98 -0.63 12.07 -9.85
N VAL A 99 -0.15 12.34 -8.64
CA VAL A 99 -0.31 11.46 -7.49
C VAL A 99 -0.88 12.27 -6.33
N VAL A 100 -1.99 11.80 -5.78
CA VAL A 100 -2.61 12.37 -4.59
C VAL A 100 -2.61 11.32 -3.49
N GLY A 101 -1.87 11.59 -2.42
CA GLY A 101 -1.91 10.80 -1.19
C GLY A 101 -2.84 11.42 -0.16
N ILE A 102 -3.61 10.60 0.54
CA ILE A 102 -4.49 11.03 1.63
C ILE A 102 -4.32 10.14 2.84
N ASP A 103 -4.24 10.74 4.02
CA ASP A 103 -4.17 10.02 5.31
C ASP A 103 -4.78 10.88 6.42
N LEU A 104 -5.23 10.23 7.49
CA LEU A 104 -5.62 10.90 8.74
C LEU A 104 -4.41 11.56 9.42
N LEU A 105 -3.23 10.98 9.21
CA LEU A 105 -1.95 11.48 9.72
C LEU A 105 -1.30 12.39 8.67
N ALA A 106 -0.65 13.44 9.16
CA ALA A 106 0.19 14.25 8.29
C ALA A 106 1.40 13.45 7.81
N ALA A 107 1.78 13.65 6.55
CA ALA A 107 3.01 13.10 5.99
C ALA A 107 3.87 14.23 5.42
N ASP A 108 5.20 14.05 5.50
CA ASP A 108 6.13 15.02 4.93
C ASP A 108 5.95 15.14 3.40
N PRO A 109 6.24 16.29 2.80
CA PRO A 109 6.10 16.50 1.36
C PRO A 109 6.88 15.48 0.53
N ILE A 110 6.28 14.98 -0.55
CA ILE A 110 6.91 14.09 -1.53
C ILE A 110 7.00 14.84 -2.87
N PRO A 111 8.19 14.94 -3.46
CA PRO A 111 8.35 15.61 -4.75
C PRO A 111 7.40 15.04 -5.81
N GLY A 112 6.63 15.92 -6.44
CA GLY A 112 5.68 15.56 -7.49
C GLY A 112 4.34 15.00 -7.02
N ALA A 113 4.13 14.76 -5.72
CA ALA A 113 2.85 14.31 -5.19
C ALA A 113 2.17 15.43 -4.37
N THR A 114 0.85 15.46 -4.41
CA THR A 114 0.02 16.25 -3.51
C THR A 114 -0.39 15.38 -2.33
N LEU A 115 -0.03 15.79 -1.11
CA LEU A 115 -0.43 15.10 0.12
C LEU A 115 -1.51 15.89 0.83
N LEU A 116 -2.58 15.22 1.16
CA LEU A 116 -3.73 15.77 1.87
C LEU A 116 -3.84 15.09 3.24
N GLN A 117 -4.18 15.86 4.26
CA GLN A 117 -4.58 15.31 5.55
C GLN A 117 -6.10 15.38 5.67
N GLY A 118 -6.72 14.27 6.05
CA GLY A 118 -8.16 14.16 6.23
C GLY A 118 -8.67 12.74 6.06
N ASP A 119 -9.97 12.60 6.17
CA ASP A 119 -10.67 11.35 5.92
C ASP A 119 -11.20 11.35 4.48
N PHE A 120 -10.82 10.37 3.67
CA PHE A 120 -11.27 10.27 2.27
C PHE A 120 -12.78 10.00 2.14
N ARG A 121 -13.44 9.57 3.24
CA ARG A 121 -14.90 9.35 3.33
C ARG A 121 -15.68 10.65 3.41
N ASP A 122 -15.06 11.72 3.85
CA ASP A 122 -15.70 13.03 3.90
C ASP A 122 -15.85 13.60 2.48
N LEU A 123 -17.04 14.05 2.13
CA LEU A 123 -17.35 14.61 0.82
C LEU A 123 -16.39 15.75 0.43
N ALA A 124 -16.14 16.68 1.35
CA ALA A 124 -15.22 17.80 1.11
C ALA A 124 -13.79 17.31 0.84
N THR A 125 -13.34 16.28 1.53
CA THR A 125 -12.02 15.66 1.32
C THR A 125 -11.97 14.93 -0.03
N ALA A 126 -13.02 14.19 -0.39
CA ALA A 126 -13.12 13.52 -1.68
C ALA A 126 -13.10 14.54 -2.86
N GLU A 127 -13.73 15.70 -2.71
CA GLU A 127 -13.67 16.77 -3.70
C GLU A 127 -12.27 17.38 -3.82
N ARG A 128 -11.58 17.59 -2.70
CA ARG A 128 -10.18 18.04 -2.71
C ARG A 128 -9.26 17.05 -3.43
N ILE A 129 -9.46 15.74 -3.23
CA ILE A 129 -8.71 14.71 -3.95
C ILE A 129 -8.97 14.80 -5.45
N ARG A 130 -10.24 14.90 -5.87
CA ARG A 130 -10.61 15.05 -7.30
C ARG A 130 -10.00 16.30 -7.93
N ALA A 131 -10.09 17.42 -7.23
CA ALA A 131 -9.52 18.70 -7.70
C ALA A 131 -7.99 18.61 -7.86
N ALA A 132 -7.29 18.05 -6.87
CA ALA A 132 -5.84 17.88 -6.91
C ALA A 132 -5.38 16.87 -7.99
N LEU A 133 -6.20 15.85 -8.29
CA LEU A 133 -5.93 14.88 -9.33
C LEU A 133 -6.11 15.43 -10.76
N GLY A 134 -6.95 16.43 -10.93
CA GLY A 134 -7.19 17.08 -12.21
C GLY A 134 -7.92 16.22 -13.24
N GLY A 135 -8.66 15.21 -12.80
CA GLY A 135 -9.45 14.32 -13.66
C GLY A 135 -9.65 12.93 -13.02
N PRO A 136 -10.31 12.02 -13.72
CA PRO A 136 -10.54 10.67 -13.20
C PRO A 136 -9.22 9.91 -12.98
N ALA A 137 -9.21 9.05 -11.96
CA ALA A 137 -8.07 8.24 -11.59
C ALA A 137 -7.85 7.07 -12.56
N ASP A 138 -6.60 6.76 -12.85
CA ASP A 138 -6.20 5.54 -13.53
C ASP A 138 -6.03 4.38 -12.55
N LEU A 139 -5.60 4.70 -11.32
CA LEU A 139 -5.30 3.73 -10.28
C LEU A 139 -5.65 4.29 -8.90
N VAL A 140 -6.32 3.48 -8.10
CA VAL A 140 -6.51 3.75 -6.66
C VAL A 140 -5.79 2.65 -5.88
N LEU A 141 -4.94 3.07 -4.96
CA LEU A 141 -4.12 2.25 -4.08
C LEU A 141 -4.62 2.36 -2.64
N SER A 142 -4.55 1.27 -1.87
CA SER A 142 -4.86 1.28 -0.44
C SER A 142 -4.00 0.25 0.30
N ASP A 143 -3.02 0.72 1.08
CA ASP A 143 -2.30 -0.10 2.08
C ASP A 143 -2.78 0.20 3.51
N MET A 144 -4.02 0.68 3.65
CA MET A 144 -4.61 1.01 4.94
C MET A 144 -4.65 -0.18 5.88
N ALA A 145 -4.45 0.09 7.17
CA ALA A 145 -4.59 -0.87 8.23
C ALA A 145 -5.28 -0.24 9.44
N ALA A 146 -6.30 -0.89 9.96
CA ALA A 146 -6.83 -0.52 11.26
C ALA A 146 -5.82 -0.87 12.37
N PRO A 147 -5.77 -0.11 13.48
CA PRO A 147 -5.00 -0.50 14.65
C PRO A 147 -5.40 -1.91 15.12
N ALA A 148 -4.40 -2.77 15.34
CA ALA A 148 -4.64 -4.13 15.78
C ALA A 148 -5.29 -4.16 17.18
N THR A 149 -6.36 -4.91 17.31
CA THR A 149 -7.05 -5.15 18.60
C THR A 149 -6.44 -6.33 19.36
N GLY A 150 -5.72 -7.19 18.66
CA GLY A 150 -5.22 -8.47 19.15
C GLY A 150 -6.20 -9.63 18.96
N HIS A 151 -7.42 -9.36 18.45
CA HIS A 151 -8.40 -10.37 18.08
C HIS A 151 -8.42 -10.55 16.55
N ALA A 152 -7.89 -11.66 16.07
CA ALA A 152 -7.71 -11.91 14.65
C ALA A 152 -9.00 -11.73 13.81
N ALA A 153 -10.15 -12.20 14.31
CA ALA A 153 -11.42 -12.05 13.61
C ALA A 153 -11.87 -10.57 13.52
N THR A 154 -11.73 -9.80 14.61
CA THR A 154 -12.06 -8.38 14.63
C THR A 154 -11.15 -7.59 13.71
N ASP A 155 -9.85 -7.86 13.76
CA ASP A 155 -8.85 -7.19 12.94
C ASP A 155 -9.09 -7.50 11.44
N HIS A 156 -9.49 -8.75 11.12
CA HIS A 156 -9.87 -9.14 9.77
C HIS A 156 -11.08 -8.35 9.26
N LEU A 157 -12.18 -8.29 10.02
CA LEU A 157 -13.38 -7.54 9.64
C LEU A 157 -13.09 -6.05 9.42
N ARG A 158 -12.25 -5.45 10.25
CA ARG A 158 -11.85 -4.04 10.11
C ARG A 158 -11.06 -3.77 8.83
N ILE A 159 -10.18 -4.69 8.45
CA ILE A 159 -9.41 -4.57 7.20
C ILE A 159 -10.34 -4.73 5.99
N VAL A 160 -11.28 -5.66 6.02
CA VAL A 160 -12.27 -5.83 4.95
C VAL A 160 -13.13 -4.58 4.81
N ALA A 161 -13.65 -4.04 5.91
CA ALA A 161 -14.44 -2.80 5.89
C ALA A 161 -13.65 -1.61 5.29
N LEU A 162 -12.37 -1.44 5.65
CA LEU A 162 -11.53 -0.42 5.03
C LEU A 162 -11.33 -0.65 3.52
N ALA A 163 -11.22 -1.90 3.09
CA ALA A 163 -11.09 -2.23 1.67
C ALA A 163 -12.41 -1.99 0.90
N GLU A 164 -13.56 -2.23 1.53
CA GLU A 164 -14.88 -1.92 0.96
C GLU A 164 -15.10 -0.41 0.82
N GLU A 165 -14.75 0.37 1.84
CA GLU A 165 -14.78 1.85 1.79
C GLU A 165 -13.84 2.39 0.71
N ALA A 166 -12.61 1.84 0.62
CA ALA A 166 -11.66 2.19 -0.44
C ALA A 166 -12.18 1.81 -1.84
N PHE A 167 -12.87 0.68 -1.98
CA PHE A 167 -13.49 0.27 -3.24
C PHE A 167 -14.65 1.20 -3.62
N ALA A 168 -15.52 1.58 -2.67
CA ALA A 168 -16.61 2.54 -2.93
C ALA A 168 -16.05 3.89 -3.43
N PHE A 169 -14.99 4.39 -2.79
CA PHE A 169 -14.29 5.59 -3.25
C PHE A 169 -13.69 5.38 -4.65
N ALA A 170 -13.01 4.26 -4.89
CA ALA A 170 -12.39 3.94 -6.18
C ALA A 170 -13.44 3.90 -7.30
N ALA A 171 -14.60 3.29 -7.08
CA ALA A 171 -15.70 3.23 -8.04
C ALA A 171 -16.24 4.63 -8.42
N ALA A 172 -16.13 5.60 -7.52
CA ALA A 172 -16.57 6.98 -7.74
C ALA A 172 -15.55 7.87 -8.48
N VAL A 173 -14.26 7.47 -8.53
CA VAL A 173 -13.20 8.31 -9.09
C VAL A 173 -12.46 7.66 -10.26
N LEU A 174 -12.51 6.33 -10.42
CA LEU A 174 -11.82 5.64 -11.50
C LEU A 174 -12.46 5.92 -12.87
N ARG A 175 -11.60 6.09 -13.87
CA ARG A 175 -12.05 6.02 -15.26
C ARG A 175 -12.33 4.57 -15.68
N PRO A 176 -13.16 4.32 -16.71
CA PRO A 176 -13.24 3.01 -17.33
C PRO A 176 -11.84 2.51 -17.75
N GLY A 177 -11.59 1.21 -17.53
CA GLY A 177 -10.27 0.61 -17.74
C GLY A 177 -9.28 0.81 -16.58
N GLY A 178 -9.61 1.61 -15.57
CA GLY A 178 -8.78 1.84 -14.39
C GLY A 178 -8.57 0.61 -13.52
N ALA A 179 -7.71 0.75 -12.50
CA ALA A 179 -7.35 -0.34 -11.59
C ALA A 179 -7.51 0.06 -10.11
N PHE A 180 -7.71 -0.96 -9.27
CA PHE A 180 -7.81 -0.83 -7.83
C PHE A 180 -6.93 -1.87 -7.14
N VAL A 181 -6.18 -1.45 -6.14
CA VAL A 181 -5.35 -2.34 -5.31
C VAL A 181 -5.63 -2.04 -3.85
N ALA A 182 -6.00 -3.05 -3.09
CA ALA A 182 -6.22 -2.90 -1.65
C ALA A 182 -5.65 -4.06 -0.86
N LYS A 183 -5.15 -3.74 0.34
CA LYS A 183 -4.76 -4.73 1.32
C LYS A 183 -6.02 -5.39 1.88
N VAL A 184 -5.97 -6.73 1.97
CA VAL A 184 -6.95 -7.58 2.63
C VAL A 184 -6.22 -8.63 3.46
N PHE A 185 -6.96 -9.34 4.31
CA PHE A 185 -6.41 -10.50 5.02
C PHE A 185 -7.05 -11.78 4.46
N GLN A 186 -6.25 -12.82 4.28
CA GLN A 186 -6.78 -14.14 3.94
C GLN A 186 -7.61 -14.67 5.11
N GLY A 187 -8.84 -15.14 4.85
CA GLY A 187 -9.65 -15.71 5.94
C GLY A 187 -11.17 -15.75 5.74
N GLY A 188 -11.69 -15.41 4.55
CA GLY A 188 -13.07 -15.72 4.17
C GLY A 188 -14.15 -14.68 4.46
N ALA A 189 -13.88 -13.58 5.19
CA ALA A 189 -14.85 -12.50 5.39
C ALA A 189 -14.96 -11.53 4.20
N GLU A 190 -14.17 -11.73 3.16
CA GLU A 190 -14.06 -10.85 1.98
C GLU A 190 -15.01 -11.22 0.82
N GLY A 191 -15.99 -12.13 1.06
CA GLY A 191 -16.87 -12.65 0.00
C GLY A 191 -17.65 -11.57 -0.72
N ASP A 192 -18.25 -10.64 0.00
CA ASP A 192 -19.06 -9.55 -0.56
C ASP A 192 -18.18 -8.53 -1.31
N LEU A 193 -17.04 -8.17 -0.73
CA LEU A 193 -16.03 -7.33 -1.40
C LEU A 193 -15.61 -7.96 -2.73
N LEU A 194 -15.24 -9.24 -2.75
CA LEU A 194 -14.83 -9.95 -3.96
C LEU A 194 -15.95 -10.07 -4.99
N ALA A 195 -17.19 -10.30 -4.56
CA ALA A 195 -18.34 -10.32 -5.46
C ALA A 195 -18.54 -8.95 -6.11
N GLY A 196 -18.47 -7.86 -5.34
CA GLY A 196 -18.54 -6.49 -5.83
C GLY A 196 -17.43 -6.17 -6.82
N LEU A 197 -16.18 -6.52 -6.49
CA LEU A 197 -15.02 -6.31 -7.36
C LEU A 197 -15.14 -7.09 -8.68
N LYS A 198 -15.55 -8.38 -8.65
CA LYS A 198 -15.74 -9.19 -9.85
C LYS A 198 -16.82 -8.62 -10.77
N LYS A 199 -17.86 -8.00 -10.19
CA LYS A 199 -18.91 -7.31 -10.95
C LYS A 199 -18.38 -6.02 -11.61
N ALA A 200 -17.55 -5.26 -10.89
CA ALA A 200 -17.07 -3.94 -11.31
C ALA A 200 -15.83 -3.98 -12.22
N PHE A 201 -15.01 -5.04 -12.15
CA PHE A 201 -13.73 -5.13 -12.87
C PHE A 201 -13.69 -6.33 -13.81
N ALA A 202 -12.85 -6.24 -14.83
CA ALA A 202 -12.64 -7.34 -15.80
C ALA A 202 -11.81 -8.49 -15.20
N SER A 203 -10.85 -8.17 -14.31
CA SER A 203 -10.00 -9.17 -13.64
C SER A 203 -9.83 -8.80 -12.18
N VAL A 204 -9.92 -9.80 -11.30
CA VAL A 204 -9.66 -9.67 -9.85
C VAL A 204 -8.73 -10.81 -9.45
N ARG A 205 -7.58 -10.47 -8.88
CA ARG A 205 -6.55 -11.43 -8.47
C ARG A 205 -6.04 -11.12 -7.08
N HIS A 206 -5.63 -12.14 -6.34
CA HIS A 206 -4.89 -11.99 -5.09
C HIS A 206 -3.39 -12.08 -5.35
N ALA A 207 -2.63 -11.29 -4.58
CA ALA A 207 -1.19 -11.33 -4.60
C ALA A 207 -0.62 -11.08 -3.20
N LYS A 208 0.34 -11.90 -2.80
CA LYS A 208 1.15 -11.69 -1.60
C LYS A 208 2.56 -11.34 -2.05
N PRO A 209 2.96 -10.05 -1.98
CA PRO A 209 4.34 -9.65 -2.29
C PRO A 209 5.33 -10.31 -1.34
N ALA A 210 6.54 -10.61 -1.79
CA ALA A 210 7.60 -11.14 -0.94
C ALA A 210 7.99 -10.18 0.21
N ALA A 211 7.75 -8.89 0.00
CA ALA A 211 7.91 -7.87 1.04
C ALA A 211 6.81 -7.93 2.12
N SER A 212 5.70 -8.65 1.94
CA SER A 212 4.77 -9.00 3.02
C SER A 212 5.40 -10.09 3.86
N ARG A 213 5.29 -9.96 5.20
CA ARG A 213 5.86 -10.97 6.11
C ARG A 213 5.19 -12.33 5.88
N ALA A 214 5.98 -13.40 5.91
CA ALA A 214 5.49 -14.74 5.63
C ALA A 214 4.38 -15.17 6.60
N GLU A 215 4.55 -14.82 7.88
CA GLU A 215 3.61 -15.13 8.98
C GLU A 215 2.35 -14.25 9.01
N SER A 216 2.32 -13.15 8.24
CA SER A 216 1.16 -12.26 8.18
C SER A 216 0.07 -12.83 7.28
N ALA A 217 -1.19 -12.71 7.69
CA ALA A 217 -2.35 -12.98 6.84
C ALA A 217 -2.53 -11.95 5.70
N GLU A 218 -1.71 -10.90 5.68
CA GLU A 218 -1.75 -9.82 4.70
C GLU A 218 -1.59 -10.33 3.27
N THR A 219 -2.50 -9.96 2.41
CA THR A 219 -2.47 -10.13 0.96
C THR A 219 -3.06 -8.88 0.30
N TYR A 220 -2.99 -8.80 -1.02
CA TYR A 220 -3.56 -7.71 -1.78
C TYR A 220 -4.55 -8.24 -2.80
N VAL A 221 -5.70 -7.59 -2.91
CA VAL A 221 -6.57 -7.73 -4.06
C VAL A 221 -6.12 -6.73 -5.12
N VAL A 222 -5.94 -7.22 -6.35
CA VAL A 222 -5.58 -6.43 -7.53
C VAL A 222 -6.71 -6.60 -8.53
N ALA A 223 -7.49 -5.53 -8.73
CA ALA A 223 -8.62 -5.49 -9.64
C ALA A 223 -8.28 -4.55 -10.82
N THR A 224 -8.41 -5.03 -12.05
CA THR A 224 -8.05 -4.28 -13.27
C THR A 224 -9.17 -4.29 -14.28
N GLY A 225 -9.22 -3.23 -15.11
CA GLY A 225 -10.25 -3.09 -16.13
C GLY A 225 -11.60 -2.71 -15.53
N PHE A 226 -11.66 -1.59 -14.79
CA PHE A 226 -12.89 -1.05 -14.25
C PHE A 226 -13.92 -0.83 -15.36
N ARG A 227 -15.13 -1.36 -15.19
CA ARG A 227 -16.19 -1.29 -16.23
C ARG A 227 -16.92 0.05 -16.27
N GLY A 228 -16.68 0.92 -15.30
CA GLY A 228 -17.46 2.13 -15.07
C GLY A 228 -18.55 1.93 -14.03
N PRO A 229 -19.20 3.02 -13.57
CA PRO A 229 -20.39 2.92 -12.74
C PRO A 229 -21.46 2.13 -13.49
N PRO A 230 -22.33 1.37 -12.77
CA PRO A 230 -23.48 0.72 -13.41
C PRO A 230 -24.27 1.77 -14.19
N ALA A 231 -24.71 1.41 -15.39
CA ALA A 231 -25.65 2.25 -16.14
C ALA A 231 -26.87 2.52 -15.26
N ALA A 232 -27.23 3.81 -15.13
CA ALA A 232 -28.41 4.23 -14.39
C ALA A 232 -29.70 3.69 -15.03
#